data_17f569fecf3b79ce2ea7202ae25b8f4f
#
_entry.id   17f569fecf3b79ce2ea7202ae25b8f4f
#
_cell.length_a   1.000
_cell.length_b   1.000
_cell.length_c   1.000
_cell.angle_alpha   90.00
_cell.angle_beta   90.00
_cell.angle_gamma   90.00
#
_symmetry.space_group_name_H-M   'P 1'
#
loop_
_entity.id
_entity.type
_entity.pdbx_description
1 polymer ?
#
loop_
_entity_poly.entity_id
_entity_poly.type
_entity_poly.pdbx_seq_one_letter_code
_entity_poly.pdbx_strand_id
1 'polypeptide(L)'
;MTINSIDIAIGIERHLHEWPTIDAEIPRPEGFRVIEEINYKPCVEWKGEKSGKYAVYLLEKTNVDHFTAIYELTKILKRKVNYIGIKDTNAITSQIVYTDSSSTVQEFESNGIKLKFLGYSNQKFNHTGNIFRIKLVTSKFDEVVERIKVINKDTFIPAFVGYQRFGTRRPMTHVIGYYIVKKDWYNAVMSILAYPFYSESDLMKDIRKMIMEGNYKEALSFTPSKFKQERVLLKNLIKNNNFFLALKNSFIPLSFYVEAYQSYLFNKLLSRKMNDIERNSILGIYSDIRKCDEICKEIYDEEGIDPSNFKIKELKINKPQLVRKAFTEVRNLKADEKNNEISFALDRGMYATVFLVELLNIDARKIT
;
A
#
# COMPACT_ATOMS: atom_id res chain seq x y z
N MET A 1 -23.51 9.43 9.88
CA MET A 1 -22.25 9.99 9.33
C MET A 1 -22.02 9.50 7.93
N THR A 2 -21.48 10.33 7.06
CA THR A 2 -21.17 9.93 5.68
C THR A 2 -19.74 9.38 5.64
N ILE A 3 -19.60 8.12 5.27
CA ILE A 3 -18.30 7.52 4.95
C ILE A 3 -17.75 8.17 3.68
N ASN A 4 -16.45 8.29 3.55
CA ASN A 4 -15.83 8.90 2.38
C ASN A 4 -16.01 8.02 1.13
N SER A 5 -16.22 8.65 -0.02
CA SER A 5 -16.40 7.92 -1.28
C SER A 5 -15.23 6.99 -1.64
N ILE A 6 -14.00 7.38 -1.28
CA ILE A 6 -12.82 6.55 -1.49
C ILE A 6 -12.83 5.29 -0.61
N ASP A 7 -13.37 5.37 0.62
CA ASP A 7 -13.47 4.23 1.52
C ASP A 7 -14.45 3.21 0.96
N ILE A 8 -15.64 3.67 0.54
CA ILE A 8 -16.64 2.81 -0.12
C ILE A 8 -16.03 2.16 -1.37
N ALA A 9 -15.31 2.94 -2.18
CA ALA A 9 -14.70 2.44 -3.42
C ALA A 9 -13.68 1.32 -3.18
N ILE A 10 -13.08 1.21 -2.00
CA ILE A 10 -12.12 0.15 -1.66
C ILE A 10 -12.67 -0.90 -0.68
N GLY A 11 -14.00 -0.91 -0.47
CA GLY A 11 -14.70 -1.90 0.35
C GLY A 11 -14.74 -1.60 1.84
N ILE A 12 -14.37 -0.39 2.28
CA ILE A 12 -14.55 0.05 3.66
C ILE A 12 -15.95 0.65 3.79
N GLU A 13 -16.88 -0.09 4.39
CA GLU A 13 -18.29 0.30 4.51
C GLU A 13 -18.59 1.06 5.81
N ARG A 14 -17.71 0.98 6.82
CA ARG A 14 -17.80 1.72 8.09
C ARG A 14 -16.45 1.81 8.78
N HIS A 15 -16.30 2.77 9.67
CA HIS A 15 -15.19 2.89 10.62
C HIS A 15 -15.57 2.34 12.00
N LEU A 16 -14.58 1.99 12.81
CA LEU A 16 -14.82 1.54 14.19
C LEU A 16 -15.35 2.69 15.05
N HIS A 17 -14.83 3.90 14.82
CA HIS A 17 -15.24 5.11 15.52
C HIS A 17 -15.99 6.04 14.56
N GLU A 18 -17.22 6.38 14.92
CA GLU A 18 -18.07 7.30 14.16
C GLU A 18 -17.83 8.75 14.56
N TRP A 19 -16.63 9.26 14.35
CA TRP A 19 -16.28 10.64 14.67
C TRP A 19 -16.64 11.63 13.56
N PRO A 20 -16.87 12.93 13.90
CA PRO A 20 -16.90 14.01 12.91
C PRO A 20 -15.56 14.10 12.17
N THR A 21 -15.55 14.67 10.97
CA THR A 21 -14.31 14.91 10.23
C THR A 21 -13.46 15.98 10.90
N ILE A 22 -12.18 15.71 11.08
CA ILE A 22 -11.15 16.71 11.38
C ILE A 22 -10.40 16.99 10.08
N ASP A 23 -10.52 18.20 9.55
CA ASP A 23 -9.73 18.61 8.40
C ASP A 23 -8.29 18.88 8.84
N ALA A 24 -7.35 18.20 8.17
CA ALA A 24 -5.93 18.28 8.50
C ALA A 24 -5.09 18.06 7.26
N GLU A 25 -3.93 18.70 7.21
CA GLU A 25 -2.90 18.49 6.19
C GLU A 25 -1.64 17.92 6.83
N ILE A 26 -0.92 17.11 6.06
CA ILE A 26 0.39 16.58 6.45
C ILE A 26 1.44 17.21 5.54
N PRO A 27 2.27 18.14 6.03
CA PRO A 27 3.32 18.75 5.23
C PRO A 27 4.37 17.69 4.85
N ARG A 28 4.45 17.36 3.58
CA ARG A 28 5.36 16.34 3.05
C ARG A 28 6.61 16.98 2.43
N PRO A 29 7.78 16.37 2.59
CA PRO A 29 8.09 15.14 3.33
C PRO A 29 8.29 15.33 4.83
N GLU A 30 8.50 16.58 5.32
CA GLU A 30 9.00 16.92 6.66
C GLU A 30 8.04 16.45 7.77
N GLY A 31 6.74 16.56 7.54
CA GLY A 31 5.69 16.16 8.48
C GLY A 31 5.33 14.69 8.45
N PHE A 32 6.03 13.85 7.68
CA PHE A 32 5.76 12.41 7.64
C PHE A 32 7.07 11.63 7.77
N ARG A 33 7.35 11.17 8.98
CA ARG A 33 8.57 10.42 9.29
C ARG A 33 8.24 8.96 9.59
N VAL A 34 9.03 8.05 9.02
CA VAL A 34 8.87 6.61 9.19
C VAL A 34 10.19 5.99 9.62
N ILE A 35 10.20 5.33 10.77
CA ILE A 35 11.37 4.63 11.30
C ILE A 35 11.06 3.15 11.34
N GLU A 36 11.86 2.33 10.67
CA GLU A 36 11.71 0.88 10.67
C GLU A 36 11.95 0.30 12.07
N GLU A 37 11.13 -0.65 12.48
CA GLU A 37 11.34 -1.43 13.72
C GLU A 37 11.99 -2.78 13.43
N ILE A 38 13.05 -3.07 14.16
CA ILE A 38 13.73 -4.36 14.17
C ILE A 38 13.61 -4.96 15.56
N ASN A 39 12.94 -6.11 15.67
CA ASN A 39 12.65 -6.74 16.97
C ASN A 39 11.97 -5.79 17.95
N TYR A 40 10.98 -5.03 17.50
CA TYR A 40 10.23 -4.02 18.27
C TYR A 40 11.08 -2.87 18.83
N LYS A 41 12.26 -2.61 18.24
CA LYS A 41 13.13 -1.47 18.55
C LYS A 41 13.36 -0.61 17.32
N PRO A 42 13.45 0.73 17.45
CA PRO A 42 13.77 1.61 16.34
C PRO A 42 15.09 1.23 15.68
N CYS A 43 15.15 1.14 14.37
CA CYS A 43 16.36 0.79 13.63
C CYS A 43 17.51 1.78 13.87
N VAL A 44 17.22 3.02 14.23
CA VAL A 44 18.20 4.06 14.55
C VAL A 44 19.00 3.77 15.85
N GLU A 45 18.47 2.91 16.72
CA GLU A 45 19.11 2.46 17.96
C GLU A 45 19.93 1.18 17.76
N TRP A 46 19.82 0.56 16.59
CA TRP A 46 20.52 -0.69 16.32
C TRP A 46 22.04 -0.46 16.24
N LYS A 47 22.80 -1.36 16.87
CA LYS A 47 24.27 -1.36 16.88
C LYS A 47 24.76 -2.75 16.52
N GLY A 48 25.72 -2.81 15.59
CA GLY A 48 26.32 -4.04 15.16
C GLY A 48 27.55 -4.45 15.96
N GLU A 49 28.06 -5.62 15.62
CA GLU A 49 29.32 -6.20 16.13
C GLU A 49 30.55 -5.62 15.37
N LYS A 50 31.75 -5.90 15.88
CA LYS A 50 33.02 -5.49 15.23
C LYS A 50 33.30 -6.27 13.94
N SER A 51 32.73 -7.48 13.80
CA SER A 51 32.87 -8.34 12.61
C SER A 51 31.61 -9.19 12.43
N GLY A 52 31.35 -9.64 11.21
CA GLY A 52 30.19 -10.50 10.91
C GLY A 52 30.00 -10.73 9.41
N LYS A 53 29.01 -11.51 9.07
CA LYS A 53 28.67 -11.91 7.70
C LYS A 53 28.14 -10.76 6.85
N TYR A 54 27.42 -9.83 7.46
CA TYR A 54 26.77 -8.71 6.80
C TYR A 54 27.28 -7.38 7.35
N ALA A 55 27.69 -6.47 6.49
CA ALA A 55 27.90 -5.06 6.82
C ALA A 55 26.55 -4.35 6.82
N VAL A 56 26.21 -3.68 7.91
CA VAL A 56 24.90 -3.12 8.20
C VAL A 56 24.98 -1.61 8.23
N TYR A 57 24.00 -0.98 7.60
CA TYR A 57 23.91 0.47 7.48
C TYR A 57 22.53 0.96 7.87
N LEU A 58 22.47 2.16 8.44
CA LEU A 58 21.28 2.97 8.51
C LEU A 58 21.15 3.76 7.20
N LEU A 59 20.08 3.55 6.48
CA LEU A 59 19.67 4.37 5.35
C LEU A 59 18.61 5.35 5.81
N GLU A 60 18.90 6.65 5.68
CA GLU A 60 17.92 7.71 5.78
C GLU A 60 17.69 8.31 4.38
N LYS A 61 16.44 8.48 3.98
CA LYS A 61 16.09 9.11 2.70
C LYS A 61 14.99 10.13 2.89
N THR A 62 15.07 11.24 2.15
CA THR A 62 14.12 12.33 2.15
C THR A 62 13.64 12.59 0.73
N ASN A 63 12.35 12.36 0.48
CA ASN A 63 11.71 12.57 -0.83
C ASN A 63 12.40 11.83 -1.99
N VAL A 64 12.91 10.63 -1.74
CA VAL A 64 13.59 9.79 -2.74
C VAL A 64 12.84 8.47 -2.89
N ASP A 65 12.66 8.02 -4.13
CA ASP A 65 12.09 6.69 -4.41
C ASP A 65 12.98 5.58 -3.85
N HIS A 66 12.33 4.55 -3.29
CA HIS A 66 13.04 3.46 -2.64
C HIS A 66 14.03 2.74 -3.57
N PHE A 67 13.60 2.38 -4.77
CA PHE A 67 14.45 1.64 -5.71
C PHE A 67 15.56 2.51 -6.28
N THR A 68 15.31 3.82 -6.46
CA THR A 68 16.33 4.81 -6.81
C THR A 68 17.41 4.88 -5.73
N ALA A 69 17.02 4.97 -4.46
CA ALA A 69 17.99 4.96 -3.34
C ALA A 69 18.82 3.68 -3.31
N ILE A 70 18.19 2.50 -3.41
CA ILE A 70 18.90 1.21 -3.43
C ILE A 70 19.84 1.10 -4.64
N TYR A 71 19.44 1.59 -5.81
CA TYR A 71 20.30 1.60 -6.99
C TYR A 71 21.55 2.48 -6.79
N GLU A 72 21.38 3.70 -6.28
CA GLU A 72 22.53 4.59 -5.98
C GLU A 72 23.45 3.97 -4.91
N LEU A 73 22.91 3.41 -3.84
CA LEU A 73 23.71 2.72 -2.83
C LEU A 73 24.47 1.51 -3.38
N THR A 74 23.86 0.76 -4.32
CA THR A 74 24.52 -0.37 -4.98
C THR A 74 25.76 0.07 -5.75
N LYS A 75 25.71 1.24 -6.41
CA LYS A 75 26.88 1.82 -7.09
C LYS A 75 27.97 2.26 -6.11
N ILE A 76 27.55 2.96 -5.03
CA ILE A 76 28.49 3.51 -4.03
C ILE A 76 29.19 2.40 -3.28
N LEU A 77 28.44 1.41 -2.79
CA LEU A 77 28.97 0.29 -2.04
C LEU A 77 29.66 -0.76 -2.94
N LYS A 78 29.46 -0.67 -4.27
CA LYS A 78 29.92 -1.66 -5.27
C LYS A 78 29.50 -3.09 -4.93
N ARG A 79 28.34 -3.24 -4.30
CA ARG A 79 27.77 -4.48 -3.79
C ARG A 79 26.26 -4.47 -3.91
N LYS A 80 25.66 -5.65 -3.98
CA LYS A 80 24.20 -5.78 -3.89
C LYS A 80 23.73 -5.32 -2.51
N VAL A 81 22.86 -4.34 -2.48
CA VAL A 81 22.21 -3.83 -1.26
C VAL A 81 20.92 -4.60 -1.03
N ASN A 82 20.83 -5.20 0.14
CA ASN A 82 19.63 -5.89 0.61
C ASN A 82 18.87 -4.99 1.59
N TYR A 83 17.55 -5.13 1.61
CA TYR A 83 16.64 -4.39 2.49
C TYR A 83 15.50 -5.31 2.95
N ILE A 84 14.77 -4.90 3.98
CA ILE A 84 13.73 -5.73 4.58
C ILE A 84 12.34 -5.25 4.17
N GLY A 85 12.16 -3.94 4.04
CA GLY A 85 10.90 -3.31 3.66
C GLY A 85 11.08 -2.19 2.66
N ILE A 86 10.04 -1.94 1.85
CA ILE A 86 9.97 -0.77 0.96
C ILE A 86 9.40 0.38 1.78
N LYS A 87 9.98 1.58 1.65
CA LYS A 87 9.55 2.79 2.34
C LYS A 87 9.03 3.84 1.37
N ASP A 88 8.08 4.64 1.83
CA ASP A 88 7.43 5.71 1.08
C ASP A 88 8.43 6.68 0.44
N THR A 89 8.08 7.19 -0.73
CA THR A 89 8.90 8.18 -1.44
C THR A 89 8.75 9.56 -0.81
N ASN A 90 7.51 10.03 -0.64
CA ASN A 90 7.19 11.37 -0.15
C ASN A 90 7.17 11.44 1.39
N ALA A 91 8.32 11.12 1.99
CA ALA A 91 8.51 11.03 3.45
C ALA A 91 9.99 11.14 3.81
N ILE A 92 10.28 11.37 5.10
CA ILE A 92 11.60 11.12 5.69
C ILE A 92 11.57 9.73 6.30
N THR A 93 12.43 8.83 5.83
CA THR A 93 12.40 7.43 6.27
C THR A 93 13.76 6.93 6.71
N SER A 94 13.79 6.16 7.80
CA SER A 94 14.99 5.49 8.33
C SER A 94 14.78 3.99 8.32
N GLN A 95 15.71 3.24 7.74
CA GLN A 95 15.63 1.78 7.63
C GLN A 95 16.99 1.10 7.64
N ILE A 96 17.03 -0.18 7.97
CA ILE A 96 18.24 -1.01 7.83
C ILE A 96 18.39 -1.45 6.36
N VAL A 97 19.61 -1.28 5.85
CA VAL A 97 20.08 -1.94 4.63
C VAL A 97 21.41 -2.66 4.93
N TYR A 98 21.70 -3.72 4.18
CA TYR A 98 22.88 -4.51 4.45
C TYR A 98 23.48 -5.10 3.17
N THR A 99 24.80 -5.35 3.23
CA THR A 99 25.58 -5.99 2.15
C THR A 99 26.41 -7.15 2.70
N ASP A 100 27.08 -7.88 1.83
CA ASP A 100 28.15 -8.79 2.25
C ASP A 100 29.28 -8.00 2.92
N SER A 101 30.02 -8.61 3.84
CA SER A 101 30.91 -8.00 4.84
C SER A 101 32.12 -7.21 4.34
N SER A 102 32.20 -6.79 3.11
CA SER A 102 33.44 -6.22 2.52
C SER A 102 33.34 -4.77 2.08
N SER A 103 32.44 -3.96 2.63
CA SER A 103 32.36 -2.54 2.27
C SER A 103 33.20 -1.67 3.22
N THR A 104 33.98 -0.74 2.65
CA THR A 104 34.81 0.22 3.39
C THR A 104 34.11 1.56 3.62
N VAL A 105 32.92 1.77 3.08
CA VAL A 105 32.19 3.04 3.23
C VAL A 105 31.65 3.15 4.64
N GLN A 106 32.01 4.22 5.35
CA GLN A 106 31.53 4.50 6.71
C GLN A 106 30.30 5.41 6.71
N GLU A 107 30.33 6.46 5.90
CA GLU A 107 29.23 7.42 5.75
C GLU A 107 29.15 7.90 4.30
N PHE A 108 27.95 8.26 3.89
CA PHE A 108 27.68 8.87 2.60
C PHE A 108 26.44 9.76 2.73
N GLU A 109 26.45 10.94 2.11
CA GLU A 109 25.30 11.82 2.04
C GLU A 109 25.28 12.53 0.67
N SER A 110 24.21 12.36 -0.09
CA SER A 110 23.95 13.06 -1.34
C SER A 110 22.50 12.90 -1.78
N ASN A 111 21.96 13.93 -2.44
CA ASN A 111 20.64 13.88 -3.12
C ASN A 111 19.50 13.32 -2.26
N GLY A 112 19.41 13.71 -0.99
CA GLY A 112 18.39 13.24 -0.07
C GLY A 112 18.58 11.79 0.43
N ILE A 113 19.75 11.21 0.20
CA ILE A 113 20.15 9.89 0.70
C ILE A 113 21.28 10.08 1.69
N LYS A 114 21.12 9.55 2.91
CA LYS A 114 22.19 9.49 3.92
C LYS A 114 22.37 8.04 4.36
N LEU A 115 23.61 7.59 4.36
CA LEU A 115 24.01 6.25 4.76
C LEU A 115 25.04 6.34 5.89
N LYS A 116 24.82 5.54 6.93
CA LYS A 116 25.75 5.44 8.06
C LYS A 116 26.03 3.98 8.39
N PHE A 117 27.29 3.61 8.45
CA PHE A 117 27.68 2.27 8.89
C PHE A 117 27.40 2.08 10.39
N LEU A 118 26.76 0.95 10.75
CA LEU A 118 26.35 0.62 12.11
C LEU A 118 27.13 -0.54 12.72
N GLY A 119 27.98 -1.22 11.94
CA GLY A 119 28.68 -2.43 12.35
C GLY A 119 28.27 -3.65 11.54
N TYR A 120 28.54 -4.84 12.07
CA TYR A 120 28.30 -6.11 11.40
C TYR A 120 27.20 -6.92 12.10
N SER A 121 26.61 -7.88 11.35
CA SER A 121 25.66 -8.87 11.87
C SER A 121 25.90 -10.23 11.25
N ASN A 122 25.70 -11.29 12.03
CA ASN A 122 25.68 -12.67 11.56
C ASN A 122 24.25 -13.18 11.29
N GLN A 123 23.23 -12.45 11.75
CA GLN A 123 21.82 -12.83 11.67
C GLN A 123 21.07 -11.97 10.66
N LYS A 124 19.99 -12.52 10.12
CA LYS A 124 19.01 -11.76 9.35
C LYS A 124 18.14 -10.91 10.28
N PHE A 125 17.68 -9.78 9.78
CA PHE A 125 16.85 -8.84 10.52
C PHE A 125 15.39 -9.29 10.53
N ASN A 126 14.75 -9.18 11.68
CA ASN A 126 13.32 -9.39 11.83
C ASN A 126 12.62 -8.03 11.86
N HIS A 127 12.04 -7.65 10.72
CA HIS A 127 11.23 -6.43 10.59
C HIS A 127 9.88 -6.67 11.28
N THR A 128 9.65 -6.03 12.41
CA THR A 128 8.44 -6.17 13.22
C THR A 128 7.39 -5.11 12.91
N GLY A 129 7.80 -3.91 12.50
CA GLY A 129 6.87 -2.83 12.22
C GLY A 129 7.54 -1.54 11.78
N ASN A 130 6.79 -0.45 11.88
CA ASN A 130 7.27 0.89 11.65
C ASN A 130 6.74 1.83 12.73
N ILE A 131 7.59 2.76 13.15
CA ILE A 131 7.24 3.89 13.99
C ILE A 131 6.99 5.09 13.08
N PHE A 132 5.89 5.78 13.32
CA PHE A 132 5.48 6.97 12.58
C PHE A 132 5.53 8.18 13.50
N ARG A 133 6.02 9.31 12.96
CA ARG A 133 5.88 10.64 13.54
C ARG A 133 5.26 11.53 12.49
N ILE A 134 4.09 12.07 12.78
CA ILE A 134 3.27 12.75 11.78
C ILE A 134 2.83 14.11 12.34
N LYS A 135 3.24 15.17 11.65
CA LYS A 135 2.81 16.52 11.92
C LYS A 135 1.46 16.76 11.26
N LEU A 136 0.52 17.26 12.01
CA LEU A 136 -0.82 17.62 11.54
C LEU A 136 -0.99 19.14 11.55
N VAL A 137 -1.30 19.71 10.40
CA VAL A 137 -1.70 21.11 10.29
C VAL A 137 -3.22 21.16 10.35
N THR A 138 -3.75 21.51 11.51
CA THR A 138 -5.19 21.58 11.79
C THR A 138 -5.47 22.59 12.89
N SER A 139 -6.64 23.23 12.86
CA SER A 139 -7.13 24.08 13.95
C SER A 139 -7.78 23.30 15.10
N LYS A 140 -7.90 21.95 14.96
CA LYS A 140 -8.63 21.08 15.87
C LYS A 140 -7.73 20.02 16.52
N PHE A 141 -6.48 20.38 16.83
CA PHE A 141 -5.54 19.42 17.40
C PHE A 141 -5.98 18.92 18.78
N ASP A 142 -6.69 19.74 19.57
CA ASP A 142 -7.27 19.32 20.85
C ASP A 142 -8.27 18.16 20.67
N GLU A 143 -9.10 18.19 19.60
CA GLU A 143 -10.01 17.09 19.30
C GLU A 143 -9.21 15.81 18.93
N VAL A 144 -8.06 15.94 18.24
CA VAL A 144 -7.16 14.80 17.96
C VAL A 144 -6.64 14.19 19.26
N VAL A 145 -6.24 15.01 20.23
CA VAL A 145 -5.78 14.55 21.55
C VAL A 145 -6.86 13.78 22.27
N GLU A 146 -8.11 14.28 22.26
CA GLU A 146 -9.23 13.58 22.91
C GLU A 146 -9.50 12.21 22.24
N ARG A 147 -9.46 12.12 20.91
CA ARG A 147 -9.60 10.83 20.20
C ARG A 147 -8.46 9.87 20.53
N ILE A 148 -7.24 10.35 20.66
CA ILE A 148 -6.09 9.55 21.08
C ILE A 148 -6.31 8.98 22.47
N LYS A 149 -6.89 9.73 23.41
CA LYS A 149 -7.24 9.22 24.74
C LYS A 149 -8.27 8.10 24.66
N VAL A 150 -9.23 8.18 23.74
CA VAL A 150 -10.21 7.10 23.51
C VAL A 150 -9.54 5.86 22.92
N ILE A 151 -8.73 6.02 21.87
CA ILE A 151 -8.00 4.90 21.23
C ILE A 151 -7.07 4.21 22.24
N ASN A 152 -6.42 4.96 23.12
CA ASN A 152 -5.52 4.40 24.14
C ASN A 152 -6.22 3.54 25.19
N LYS A 153 -7.57 3.54 25.29
CA LYS A 153 -8.33 2.62 26.13
C LYS A 153 -8.50 1.22 25.50
N ASP A 154 -8.60 1.17 24.18
CA ASP A 154 -8.61 -0.05 23.39
C ASP A 154 -7.70 0.18 22.18
N THR A 155 -6.43 -0.17 22.32
CA THR A 155 -5.37 0.17 21.35
C THR A 155 -5.54 -0.46 19.97
N PHE A 156 -6.61 -1.21 19.72
CA PHE A 156 -6.87 -1.89 18.48
C PHE A 156 -7.75 -1.11 17.51
N ILE A 157 -7.32 -1.08 16.23
CA ILE A 157 -8.10 -0.54 15.12
C ILE A 157 -8.30 -1.61 14.04
N PRO A 158 -9.32 -1.48 13.16
CA PRO A 158 -9.51 -2.40 12.05
C PRO A 158 -8.28 -2.43 11.11
N ALA A 159 -7.79 -3.63 10.79
CA ALA A 159 -6.61 -3.83 9.95
C ALA A 159 -6.97 -3.84 8.44
N PHE A 160 -7.73 -2.84 7.99
CA PHE A 160 -8.08 -2.69 6.57
C PHE A 160 -6.84 -2.71 5.67
N VAL A 161 -6.99 -3.24 4.48
CA VAL A 161 -5.98 -3.09 3.44
C VAL A 161 -6.02 -1.65 2.93
N GLY A 162 -4.86 -1.00 2.95
CA GLY A 162 -4.77 0.45 2.70
C GLY A 162 -4.89 0.85 1.23
N TYR A 163 -5.10 2.14 1.04
CA TYR A 163 -5.44 2.81 -0.22
C TYR A 163 -4.43 2.58 -1.35
N GLN A 164 -3.13 2.47 -1.02
CA GLN A 164 -2.08 2.24 -2.01
C GLN A 164 -2.26 0.91 -2.77
N ARG A 165 -2.90 -0.09 -2.14
CA ARG A 165 -3.21 -1.37 -2.79
C ARG A 165 -4.15 -1.21 -3.97
N PHE A 166 -5.03 -0.23 -3.89
CA PHE A 166 -6.09 0.02 -4.87
C PHE A 166 -5.74 1.10 -5.87
N GLY A 167 -4.71 1.91 -5.58
CA GLY A 167 -4.32 3.09 -6.31
C GLY A 167 -5.00 4.36 -5.77
N THR A 168 -4.30 5.13 -4.94
CA THR A 168 -4.88 6.27 -4.20
C THR A 168 -5.51 7.33 -5.12
N ARG A 169 -4.86 7.64 -6.24
CA ARG A 169 -5.37 8.63 -7.22
C ARG A 169 -6.41 8.04 -8.17
N ARG A 170 -6.32 6.76 -8.46
CA ARG A 170 -7.18 6.01 -9.38
C ARG A 170 -7.44 4.63 -8.79
N PRO A 171 -8.43 4.47 -7.91
CA PRO A 171 -8.70 3.23 -7.18
C PRO A 171 -9.37 2.18 -8.08
N MET A 172 -8.65 1.74 -9.12
CA MET A 172 -9.13 0.81 -10.15
C MET A 172 -8.50 -0.58 -10.06
N THR A 173 -7.46 -0.77 -9.23
CA THR A 173 -6.69 -2.03 -9.22
C THR A 173 -7.56 -3.24 -8.88
N HIS A 174 -8.47 -3.12 -7.92
CA HIS A 174 -9.43 -4.18 -7.56
C HIS A 174 -10.53 -4.37 -8.62
N VAL A 175 -10.96 -3.30 -9.29
CA VAL A 175 -11.95 -3.39 -10.38
C VAL A 175 -11.40 -4.21 -11.54
N ILE A 176 -10.12 -3.99 -11.89
CA ILE A 176 -9.43 -4.83 -12.88
C ILE A 176 -9.39 -6.29 -12.41
N GLY A 177 -9.07 -6.50 -11.12
CA GLY A 177 -9.07 -7.83 -10.51
C GLY A 177 -10.44 -8.52 -10.54
N TYR A 178 -11.51 -7.78 -10.28
CA TYR A 178 -12.88 -8.25 -10.40
C TYR A 178 -13.17 -8.81 -11.81
N TYR A 179 -12.89 -8.02 -12.85
CA TYR A 179 -13.12 -8.47 -14.23
C TYR A 179 -12.25 -9.66 -14.62
N ILE A 180 -11.01 -9.73 -14.11
CA ILE A 180 -10.14 -10.91 -14.32
C ILE A 180 -10.76 -12.16 -13.68
N VAL A 181 -11.28 -12.07 -12.44
CA VAL A 181 -11.95 -13.17 -11.75
C VAL A 181 -13.25 -13.58 -12.46
N LYS A 182 -13.98 -12.63 -13.02
CA LYS A 182 -15.17 -12.90 -13.85
C LYS A 182 -14.81 -13.43 -15.25
N LYS A 183 -13.53 -13.49 -15.61
CA LYS A 183 -13.05 -13.84 -16.96
C LYS A 183 -13.57 -12.91 -18.05
N ASP A 184 -13.92 -11.69 -17.68
CA ASP A 184 -14.31 -10.62 -18.58
C ASP A 184 -13.07 -9.84 -19.04
N TRP A 185 -12.41 -10.39 -20.03
CA TRP A 185 -11.13 -9.88 -20.53
C TRP A 185 -11.25 -8.51 -21.17
N TYR A 186 -12.38 -8.23 -21.83
CA TYR A 186 -12.66 -6.92 -22.42
C TYR A 186 -12.69 -5.84 -21.33
N ASN A 187 -13.55 -5.98 -20.34
CA ASN A 187 -13.69 -4.98 -19.29
C ASN A 187 -12.43 -4.90 -18.41
N ALA A 188 -11.69 -6.00 -18.21
CA ALA A 188 -10.42 -5.97 -17.51
C ALA A 188 -9.40 -5.08 -18.22
N VAL A 189 -9.23 -5.22 -19.55
CA VAL A 189 -8.33 -4.38 -20.34
C VAL A 189 -8.83 -2.94 -20.42
N MET A 190 -10.11 -2.74 -20.66
CA MET A 190 -10.71 -1.39 -20.77
C MET A 190 -10.63 -0.63 -19.44
N SER A 191 -10.73 -1.33 -18.30
CA SER A 191 -10.52 -0.72 -16.98
C SER A 191 -9.10 -0.18 -16.80
N ILE A 192 -8.10 -0.80 -17.44
CA ILE A 192 -6.73 -0.26 -17.45
C ILE A 192 -6.61 0.91 -18.42
N LEU A 193 -7.15 0.74 -19.64
CA LEU A 193 -6.84 1.58 -20.78
C LEU A 193 -7.79 2.77 -20.96
N ALA A 194 -9.12 2.59 -20.74
CA ALA A 194 -10.11 3.48 -21.27
C ALA A 194 -10.86 4.33 -20.24
N TYR A 195 -11.02 3.87 -18.99
CA TYR A 195 -11.80 4.67 -18.03
C TYR A 195 -11.03 5.89 -17.53
N PRO A 196 -11.51 7.12 -17.83
CA PRO A 196 -10.87 8.34 -17.38
C PRO A 196 -11.10 8.56 -15.88
N PHE A 197 -10.15 9.25 -15.25
CA PHE A 197 -10.29 9.69 -13.87
C PHE A 197 -10.15 11.21 -13.78
N TYR A 198 -10.90 11.83 -12.86
CA TYR A 198 -10.89 13.30 -12.74
C TYR A 198 -9.50 13.86 -12.40
N SER A 199 -8.66 13.10 -11.71
CA SER A 199 -7.30 13.47 -11.30
C SER A 199 -6.24 13.29 -12.40
N GLU A 200 -6.61 12.78 -13.58
CA GLU A 200 -5.68 12.59 -14.69
C GLU A 200 -5.51 13.88 -15.50
N SER A 201 -4.36 14.01 -16.16
CA SER A 201 -4.13 15.12 -17.10
C SER A 201 -5.05 15.03 -18.30
N ASP A 202 -5.33 16.17 -18.93
CA ASP A 202 -6.21 16.23 -20.10
C ASP A 202 -5.66 15.37 -21.26
N LEU A 203 -4.34 15.35 -21.46
CA LEU A 203 -3.71 14.43 -22.40
C LEU A 203 -4.10 12.97 -22.15
N MET A 204 -4.09 12.53 -20.89
CA MET A 204 -4.47 11.14 -20.58
C MET A 204 -5.96 10.89 -20.78
N LYS A 205 -6.81 11.88 -20.50
CA LYS A 205 -8.26 11.77 -20.77
C LYS A 205 -8.53 11.65 -22.27
N ASP A 206 -7.83 12.43 -23.10
CA ASP A 206 -7.93 12.36 -24.57
C ASP A 206 -7.46 11.00 -25.10
N ILE A 207 -6.33 10.49 -24.61
CA ILE A 207 -5.85 9.15 -24.96
C ILE A 207 -6.89 8.08 -24.60
N ARG A 208 -7.52 8.17 -23.42
CA ARG A 208 -8.56 7.20 -23.03
C ARG A 208 -9.79 7.29 -23.93
N LYS A 209 -10.18 8.48 -24.36
CA LYS A 209 -11.25 8.68 -25.32
C LYS A 209 -10.93 8.02 -26.66
N MET A 210 -9.72 8.24 -27.21
CA MET A 210 -9.26 7.57 -28.43
C MET A 210 -9.34 6.04 -28.31
N ILE A 211 -9.00 5.50 -27.14
CA ILE A 211 -9.07 4.05 -26.86
C ILE A 211 -10.53 3.57 -26.84
N MET A 212 -11.44 4.32 -26.24
CA MET A 212 -12.88 4.00 -26.24
C MET A 212 -13.46 3.96 -27.65
N GLU A 213 -12.97 4.84 -28.54
CA GLU A 213 -13.35 4.90 -29.95
C GLU A 213 -12.66 3.82 -30.82
N GLY A 214 -11.77 2.98 -30.23
CA GLY A 214 -11.05 1.93 -30.95
C GLY A 214 -9.77 2.40 -31.69
N ASN A 215 -9.38 3.66 -31.52
CA ASN A 215 -8.25 4.30 -32.20
C ASN A 215 -6.91 3.91 -31.54
N TYR A 216 -6.66 2.60 -31.33
CA TYR A 216 -5.51 2.10 -30.54
C TYR A 216 -4.14 2.52 -31.08
N LYS A 217 -3.96 2.64 -32.41
CA LYS A 217 -2.67 3.06 -33.02
C LYS A 217 -2.36 4.50 -32.67
N GLU A 218 -3.34 5.38 -32.81
CA GLU A 218 -3.21 6.79 -32.48
C GLU A 218 -3.00 6.97 -30.97
N ALA A 219 -3.82 6.35 -30.14
CA ALA A 219 -3.66 6.36 -28.69
C ALA A 219 -2.25 5.92 -28.25
N LEU A 220 -1.67 4.88 -28.88
CA LEU A 220 -0.31 4.44 -28.58
C LEU A 220 0.73 5.49 -28.91
N SER A 221 0.57 6.25 -30.00
CA SER A 221 1.53 7.29 -30.40
C SER A 221 1.59 8.44 -29.39
N PHE A 222 0.46 8.80 -28.77
CA PHE A 222 0.37 9.85 -27.75
C PHE A 222 0.67 9.35 -26.33
N THR A 223 0.58 8.03 -26.07
CA THR A 223 0.80 7.49 -24.72
C THR A 223 2.27 7.66 -24.30
N PRO A 224 2.57 8.43 -23.22
CA PRO A 224 3.94 8.65 -22.77
C PRO A 224 4.67 7.36 -22.37
N SER A 225 5.99 7.31 -22.54
CA SER A 225 6.82 6.12 -22.31
C SER A 225 6.76 5.58 -20.87
N LYS A 226 6.50 6.44 -19.89
CA LYS A 226 6.34 6.06 -18.48
C LYS A 226 5.11 5.16 -18.22
N PHE A 227 4.08 5.19 -19.06
CA PHE A 227 2.88 4.35 -18.97
C PHE A 227 3.12 2.98 -19.63
N LYS A 228 4.06 2.24 -19.07
CA LYS A 228 4.53 0.96 -19.65
C LYS A 228 3.43 -0.08 -19.79
N GLN A 229 2.53 -0.16 -18.81
CA GLN A 229 1.40 -1.11 -18.81
C GLN A 229 0.46 -0.84 -19.96
N GLU A 230 0.00 0.41 -20.12
CA GLU A 230 -0.92 0.82 -21.17
C GLU A 230 -0.29 0.61 -22.53
N ARG A 231 0.97 0.99 -22.72
CA ARG A 231 1.71 0.79 -23.99
C ARG A 231 1.84 -0.68 -24.38
N VAL A 232 2.08 -1.56 -23.41
CA VAL A 232 2.18 -3.01 -23.67
C VAL A 232 0.83 -3.56 -24.11
N LEU A 233 -0.25 -3.21 -23.42
CA LEU A 233 -1.59 -3.65 -23.76
C LEU A 233 -2.02 -3.14 -25.15
N LEU A 234 -1.83 -1.85 -25.44
CA LEU A 234 -2.14 -1.27 -26.75
C LEU A 234 -1.39 -1.98 -27.89
N LYS A 235 -0.07 -2.21 -27.73
CA LYS A 235 0.73 -2.94 -28.73
C LYS A 235 0.16 -4.36 -28.99
N ASN A 236 -0.23 -5.07 -27.95
CA ASN A 236 -0.81 -6.39 -28.07
C ASN A 236 -2.18 -6.37 -28.75
N LEU A 237 -3.04 -5.38 -28.41
CA LEU A 237 -4.34 -5.22 -29.06
C LEU A 237 -4.19 -4.87 -30.54
N ILE A 238 -3.30 -3.97 -30.90
CA ILE A 238 -3.02 -3.61 -32.31
C ILE A 238 -2.55 -4.84 -33.09
N LYS A 239 -1.71 -5.69 -32.49
CA LYS A 239 -1.14 -6.88 -33.13
C LYS A 239 -2.15 -8.02 -33.28
N ASN A 240 -2.92 -8.30 -32.23
CA ASN A 240 -3.66 -9.57 -32.11
C ASN A 240 -5.18 -9.36 -32.12
N ASN A 241 -5.68 -8.14 -31.92
CA ASN A 241 -7.10 -7.81 -31.69
C ASN A 241 -7.79 -8.77 -30.69
N ASN A 242 -7.07 -9.13 -29.60
CA ASN A 242 -7.51 -10.11 -28.63
C ASN A 242 -7.19 -9.66 -27.21
N PHE A 243 -8.22 -9.41 -26.40
CA PHE A 243 -8.10 -8.89 -25.02
C PHE A 243 -7.48 -9.89 -24.07
N PHE A 244 -7.77 -11.20 -24.21
CA PHE A 244 -7.15 -12.23 -23.40
C PHE A 244 -5.63 -12.28 -23.61
N LEU A 245 -5.20 -12.27 -24.89
CA LEU A 245 -3.77 -12.27 -25.22
C LEU A 245 -3.07 -10.99 -24.79
N ALA A 246 -3.77 -9.85 -24.85
CA ALA A 246 -3.25 -8.60 -24.35
C ALA A 246 -2.97 -8.67 -22.84
N LEU A 247 -3.92 -9.18 -22.04
CA LEU A 247 -3.74 -9.39 -20.60
C LEU A 247 -2.63 -10.41 -20.30
N LYS A 248 -2.60 -11.53 -21.00
CA LYS A 248 -1.59 -12.58 -20.78
C LYS A 248 -0.16 -12.07 -20.93
N ASN A 249 0.04 -11.05 -21.78
CA ASN A 249 1.31 -10.40 -22.02
C ASN A 249 1.45 -9.06 -21.24
N SER A 250 0.68 -8.87 -20.17
CA SER A 250 0.67 -7.68 -19.33
C SER A 250 2.05 -7.41 -18.72
N PHE A 251 2.43 -6.13 -18.61
CA PHE A 251 3.65 -5.71 -17.92
C PHE A 251 3.55 -5.92 -16.41
N ILE A 252 2.38 -5.63 -15.83
CA ILE A 252 2.11 -5.86 -14.40
C ILE A 252 1.58 -7.29 -14.23
N PRO A 253 2.10 -8.07 -13.27
CA PRO A 253 1.60 -9.41 -12.98
C PRO A 253 0.10 -9.39 -12.66
N LEU A 254 -0.68 -10.21 -13.36
CA LEU A 254 -2.15 -10.22 -13.20
C LEU A 254 -2.60 -10.66 -11.81
N SER A 255 -1.79 -11.47 -11.11
CA SER A 255 -2.02 -11.83 -9.72
C SER A 255 -2.10 -10.62 -8.79
N PHE A 256 -1.42 -9.51 -9.12
CA PHE A 256 -1.47 -8.26 -8.36
C PHE A 256 -2.88 -7.68 -8.34
N TYR A 257 -3.59 -7.70 -9.47
CA TYR A 257 -4.98 -7.23 -9.58
C TYR A 257 -5.95 -8.15 -8.84
N VAL A 258 -5.77 -9.47 -8.97
CA VAL A 258 -6.61 -10.46 -8.27
C VAL A 258 -6.46 -10.33 -6.75
N GLU A 259 -5.23 -10.14 -6.27
CA GLU A 259 -4.97 -9.89 -4.85
C GLU A 259 -5.59 -8.56 -4.36
N ALA A 260 -5.61 -7.54 -5.20
CA ALA A 260 -6.29 -6.28 -4.86
C ALA A 260 -7.81 -6.49 -4.73
N TYR A 261 -8.39 -7.32 -5.59
CA TYR A 261 -9.81 -7.66 -5.47
C TYR A 261 -10.11 -8.48 -4.21
N GLN A 262 -9.28 -9.46 -3.88
CA GLN A 262 -9.40 -10.16 -2.59
C GLN A 262 -9.26 -9.19 -1.41
N SER A 263 -8.42 -8.17 -1.53
CA SER A 263 -8.26 -7.12 -0.50
C SER A 263 -9.51 -6.24 -0.36
N TYR A 264 -10.19 -5.94 -1.45
CA TYR A 264 -11.49 -5.26 -1.45
C TYR A 264 -12.56 -6.08 -0.72
N LEU A 265 -12.68 -7.37 -1.06
CA LEU A 265 -13.61 -8.29 -0.39
C LEU A 265 -13.28 -8.44 1.11
N PHE A 266 -11.99 -8.48 1.46
CA PHE A 266 -11.56 -8.52 2.85
C PHE A 266 -11.99 -7.24 3.60
N ASN A 267 -11.86 -6.07 2.99
CA ASN A 267 -12.30 -4.82 3.60
C ASN A 267 -13.82 -4.82 3.84
N LYS A 268 -14.63 -5.31 2.88
CA LYS A 268 -16.09 -5.49 3.07
C LYS A 268 -16.39 -6.45 4.24
N LEU A 269 -15.72 -7.61 4.25
CA LEU A 269 -15.89 -8.61 5.30
C LEU A 269 -15.54 -8.05 6.68
N LEU A 270 -14.42 -7.36 6.79
CA LEU A 270 -14.00 -6.74 8.05
C LEU A 270 -14.97 -5.65 8.48
N SER A 271 -15.43 -4.77 7.55
CA SER A 271 -16.42 -3.73 7.84
C SER A 271 -17.71 -4.29 8.44
N ARG A 272 -18.18 -5.45 7.94
CA ARG A 272 -19.43 -6.06 8.41
C ARG A 272 -19.27 -6.80 9.72
N LYS A 273 -18.08 -7.34 10.01
CA LYS A 273 -17.84 -8.20 11.17
C LYS A 273 -17.16 -7.52 12.35
N MET A 274 -16.52 -6.37 12.19
CA MET A 274 -15.59 -5.82 13.18
C MET A 274 -16.20 -5.51 14.55
N ASN A 275 -17.53 -5.34 14.65
CA ASN A 275 -18.22 -5.09 15.91
C ASN A 275 -18.56 -6.39 16.68
N ASP A 276 -18.55 -7.54 15.98
CA ASP A 276 -19.04 -8.82 16.49
C ASP A 276 -17.92 -9.85 16.70
N ILE A 277 -16.66 -9.44 16.49
CA ILE A 277 -15.50 -10.33 16.59
C ILE A 277 -14.45 -9.82 17.59
N GLU A 278 -13.67 -10.73 18.13
CA GLU A 278 -12.59 -10.42 19.07
C GLU A 278 -11.39 -9.73 18.38
N ARG A 279 -10.61 -8.97 19.15
CA ARG A 279 -9.43 -8.22 18.66
C ARG A 279 -8.31 -9.11 18.07
N ASN A 280 -8.24 -10.37 18.50
CA ASN A 280 -7.28 -11.36 17.99
C ASN A 280 -7.80 -12.15 16.79
N SER A 281 -9.02 -11.89 16.30
CA SER A 281 -9.65 -12.62 15.21
C SER A 281 -8.85 -12.53 13.91
N ILE A 282 -8.90 -13.63 13.17
CA ILE A 282 -8.33 -13.74 11.82
C ILE A 282 -9.49 -13.94 10.85
N LEU A 283 -9.53 -13.12 9.80
CA LEU A 283 -10.52 -13.22 8.73
C LEU A 283 -9.87 -13.68 7.43
N GLY A 284 -10.67 -14.29 6.56
CA GLY A 284 -10.16 -14.79 5.30
C GLY A 284 -11.17 -14.71 4.15
N ILE A 285 -10.63 -14.47 2.96
CA ILE A 285 -11.30 -14.58 1.66
C ILE A 285 -10.74 -15.84 1.00
N TYR A 286 -11.59 -16.77 0.61
CA TYR A 286 -11.20 -18.12 0.19
C TYR A 286 -11.74 -18.46 -1.19
N SER A 287 -10.97 -19.20 -1.99
CA SER A 287 -11.45 -19.81 -3.24
C SER A 287 -12.36 -21.03 -3.00
N ASP A 288 -12.36 -21.58 -1.81
CA ASP A 288 -13.23 -22.68 -1.40
C ASP A 288 -14.36 -22.12 -0.53
N ILE A 289 -15.57 -22.05 -1.09
CA ILE A 289 -16.76 -21.48 -0.43
C ILE A 289 -17.11 -22.17 0.88
N ARG A 290 -16.69 -23.43 1.07
CA ARG A 290 -16.94 -24.18 2.32
C ARG A 290 -16.18 -23.64 3.53
N LYS A 291 -15.14 -22.83 3.28
CA LYS A 291 -14.35 -22.13 4.33
C LYS A 291 -14.93 -20.76 4.70
N CYS A 292 -15.95 -20.32 3.95
CA CYS A 292 -16.64 -19.05 4.20
C CYS A 292 -17.77 -19.23 5.22
N ASP A 293 -17.90 -18.26 6.12
CA ASP A 293 -19.12 -18.06 6.91
C ASP A 293 -20.23 -17.40 6.08
N GLU A 294 -21.39 -17.17 6.68
CA GLU A 294 -22.55 -16.60 5.98
C GLU A 294 -22.23 -15.21 5.38
N ILE A 295 -21.60 -14.31 6.13
CA ILE A 295 -21.27 -12.95 5.65
C ILE A 295 -20.29 -13.00 4.46
N CYS A 296 -19.31 -13.91 4.51
CA CYS A 296 -18.40 -14.12 3.38
C CYS A 296 -19.12 -14.62 2.13
N LYS A 297 -20.11 -15.51 2.28
CA LYS A 297 -20.94 -16.01 1.17
C LYS A 297 -21.82 -14.92 0.60
N GLU A 298 -22.52 -14.15 1.46
CA GLU A 298 -23.33 -12.99 1.04
C GLU A 298 -22.51 -12.01 0.20
N ILE A 299 -21.26 -11.71 0.60
CA ILE A 299 -20.38 -10.83 -0.18
C ILE A 299 -20.10 -11.42 -1.56
N TYR A 300 -19.86 -12.72 -1.71
CA TYR A 300 -19.66 -13.34 -3.02
C TYR A 300 -20.90 -13.28 -3.89
N ASP A 301 -22.08 -13.49 -3.30
CA ASP A 301 -23.36 -13.42 -3.99
C ASP A 301 -23.67 -12.00 -4.46
N GLU A 302 -23.45 -10.98 -3.61
CA GLU A 302 -23.58 -9.56 -3.98
C GLU A 302 -22.65 -9.16 -5.13
N GLU A 303 -21.40 -9.62 -5.10
CA GLU A 303 -20.41 -9.34 -6.14
C GLU A 303 -20.64 -10.19 -7.41
N GLY A 304 -21.49 -11.20 -7.31
CA GLY A 304 -21.83 -12.11 -8.41
C GLY A 304 -20.62 -12.87 -8.93
N ILE A 305 -19.74 -13.36 -8.03
CA ILE A 305 -18.51 -14.08 -8.39
C ILE A 305 -18.55 -15.53 -7.92
N ASP A 306 -17.90 -16.39 -8.69
CA ASP A 306 -17.52 -17.72 -8.24
C ASP A 306 -16.09 -17.65 -7.63
N PRO A 307 -15.96 -17.86 -6.30
CA PRO A 307 -14.64 -17.77 -5.64
C PRO A 307 -13.62 -18.78 -6.16
N SER A 308 -14.04 -19.89 -6.80
CA SER A 308 -13.13 -20.85 -7.44
C SER A 308 -12.28 -20.19 -8.53
N ASN A 309 -12.76 -19.08 -9.11
CA ASN A 309 -12.05 -18.29 -10.12
C ASN A 309 -10.87 -17.46 -9.57
N PHE A 310 -10.56 -17.49 -8.28
CA PHE A 310 -9.26 -17.02 -7.79
C PHE A 310 -8.10 -17.90 -8.25
N LYS A 311 -8.40 -19.01 -8.92
CA LYS A 311 -7.45 -19.89 -9.59
C LYS A 311 -7.74 -19.94 -11.09
N ILE A 312 -6.97 -19.21 -11.88
CA ILE A 312 -7.13 -19.12 -13.34
C ILE A 312 -5.90 -19.75 -14.00
N LYS A 313 -6.02 -21.02 -14.39
CA LYS A 313 -4.91 -21.82 -14.94
C LYS A 313 -4.31 -21.20 -16.22
N GLU A 314 -5.16 -20.69 -17.10
CA GLU A 314 -4.80 -20.09 -18.40
C GLU A 314 -3.88 -18.87 -18.26
N LEU A 315 -4.03 -18.15 -17.14
CA LEU A 315 -3.21 -16.98 -16.78
C LEU A 315 -2.15 -17.28 -15.73
N LYS A 316 -1.99 -18.54 -15.30
CA LYS A 316 -1.09 -18.96 -14.23
C LYS A 316 -1.34 -18.24 -12.89
N ILE A 317 -2.58 -17.87 -12.63
CA ILE A 317 -3.00 -17.27 -11.37
C ILE A 317 -3.43 -18.36 -10.40
N ASN A 318 -2.85 -18.34 -9.20
CA ASN A 318 -3.22 -19.24 -8.10
C ASN A 318 -3.21 -18.45 -6.79
N LYS A 319 -4.37 -17.89 -6.44
CA LYS A 319 -4.58 -17.11 -5.21
C LYS A 319 -5.71 -17.71 -4.38
N PRO A 320 -5.49 -18.89 -3.78
CA PRO A 320 -6.55 -19.67 -3.14
C PRO A 320 -7.15 -18.99 -1.91
N GLN A 321 -6.44 -18.04 -1.31
CA GLN A 321 -6.91 -17.33 -0.13
C GLN A 321 -6.13 -16.04 0.13
N LEU A 322 -6.80 -15.11 0.83
CA LEU A 322 -6.20 -13.98 1.53
C LEU A 322 -6.64 -14.09 3.00
N VAL A 323 -5.69 -14.29 3.91
CA VAL A 323 -5.96 -14.43 5.35
C VAL A 323 -5.16 -13.37 6.11
N ARG A 324 -5.82 -12.61 6.98
CA ARG A 324 -5.22 -11.50 7.72
C ARG A 324 -5.83 -11.36 9.12
N LYS A 325 -5.09 -10.74 10.05
CA LYS A 325 -5.64 -10.25 11.31
C LYS A 325 -6.76 -9.24 11.01
N ALA A 326 -7.84 -9.30 11.76
CA ALA A 326 -8.95 -8.34 11.66
C ALA A 326 -8.59 -6.98 12.27
N PHE A 327 -7.76 -6.99 13.29
CA PHE A 327 -7.34 -5.79 14.00
C PHE A 327 -5.82 -5.71 14.09
N THR A 328 -5.33 -4.48 14.22
CA THR A 328 -3.92 -4.19 14.53
C THR A 328 -3.85 -3.30 15.76
N GLU A 329 -2.86 -3.57 16.59
CA GLU A 329 -2.57 -2.70 17.73
C GLU A 329 -1.83 -1.45 17.28
N VAL A 330 -2.29 -0.29 17.75
CA VAL A 330 -1.59 0.99 17.64
C VAL A 330 -0.76 1.17 18.90
N ARG A 331 0.53 0.86 18.79
CA ARG A 331 1.44 0.86 19.95
C ARG A 331 2.03 2.25 20.18
N ASN A 332 2.23 2.61 21.45
CA ASN A 332 2.91 3.84 21.86
C ASN A 332 2.31 5.13 21.26
N LEU A 333 0.98 5.17 21.11
CA LEU A 333 0.26 6.32 20.56
C LEU A 333 0.32 7.51 21.51
N LYS A 334 0.90 8.61 21.03
CA LYS A 334 1.10 9.84 21.79
C LYS A 334 0.83 11.06 20.91
N ALA A 335 0.40 12.16 21.54
CA ALA A 335 0.31 13.48 20.94
C ALA A 335 1.34 14.42 21.59
N ASP A 336 1.99 15.23 20.76
CA ASP A 336 2.79 16.39 21.17
C ASP A 336 2.04 17.65 20.76
N GLU A 337 1.30 18.24 21.72
CA GLU A 337 0.46 19.41 21.50
C GLU A 337 1.28 20.64 21.09
N LYS A 338 2.52 20.76 21.58
CA LYS A 338 3.38 21.90 21.28
C LYS A 338 3.77 21.95 19.80
N ASN A 339 3.98 20.80 19.19
CA ASN A 339 4.43 20.67 17.81
C ASN A 339 3.32 20.23 16.84
N ASN A 340 2.11 19.98 17.34
CA ASN A 340 1.00 19.36 16.60
C ASN A 340 1.46 18.04 15.91
N GLU A 341 2.21 17.23 16.64
CA GLU A 341 2.75 15.96 16.14
C GLU A 341 2.12 14.78 16.88
N ILE A 342 1.79 13.74 16.14
CA ILE A 342 1.41 12.44 16.71
C ILE A 342 2.48 11.41 16.44
N SER A 343 2.70 10.50 17.37
CA SER A 343 3.63 9.38 17.22
C SER A 343 2.98 8.06 17.60
N PHE A 344 3.24 7.02 16.84
CA PHE A 344 2.70 5.68 17.05
C PHE A 344 3.51 4.63 16.31
N ALA A 345 3.34 3.36 16.66
CA ALA A 345 3.93 2.24 15.93
C ALA A 345 2.85 1.25 15.46
N LEU A 346 3.04 0.70 14.28
CA LEU A 346 2.19 -0.34 13.69
C LEU A 346 3.02 -1.54 13.30
N ASP A 347 2.41 -2.72 13.36
CA ASP A 347 3.02 -3.97 12.91
C ASP A 347 3.31 -3.93 11.40
N ARG A 348 4.24 -4.77 10.97
CA ARG A 348 4.57 -4.94 9.56
C ARG A 348 3.34 -5.27 8.72
N GLY A 349 3.18 -4.58 7.60
CA GLY A 349 2.06 -4.77 6.67
C GLY A 349 0.79 -4.01 7.04
N MET A 350 0.85 -3.19 8.09
CA MET A 350 -0.21 -2.25 8.45
C MET A 350 0.05 -0.86 7.85
N TYR A 351 -1.00 -0.07 7.70
CA TYR A 351 -0.98 1.18 6.95
C TYR A 351 -1.26 2.39 7.86
N ALA A 352 -0.30 3.30 7.94
CA ALA A 352 -0.49 4.55 8.69
C ALA A 352 -1.68 5.38 8.16
N THR A 353 -1.91 5.36 6.85
CA THR A 353 -3.06 6.06 6.24
C THR A 353 -4.41 5.51 6.70
N VAL A 354 -4.51 4.20 6.94
CA VAL A 354 -5.73 3.59 7.52
C VAL A 354 -5.95 4.09 8.93
N PHE A 355 -4.90 4.10 9.77
CA PHE A 355 -4.98 4.65 11.13
C PHE A 355 -5.35 6.14 11.12
N LEU A 356 -4.73 6.92 10.25
CA LEU A 356 -5.02 8.37 10.17
C LEU A 356 -6.46 8.65 9.73
N VAL A 357 -7.00 7.87 8.80
CA VAL A 357 -8.41 7.98 8.41
C VAL A 357 -9.32 7.57 9.55
N GLU A 358 -9.03 6.49 10.28
CA GLU A 358 -9.77 6.10 11.48
C GLU A 358 -9.73 7.21 12.55
N LEU A 359 -8.56 7.83 12.79
CA LEU A 359 -8.39 8.90 13.78
C LEU A 359 -9.08 10.21 13.39
N LEU A 360 -8.99 10.63 12.12
CA LEU A 360 -9.41 11.95 11.66
C LEU A 360 -10.77 11.95 10.96
N ASN A 361 -11.25 10.80 10.51
CA ASN A 361 -12.38 10.63 9.58
C ASN A 361 -12.27 11.57 8.36
N ILE A 362 -11.09 11.58 7.73
CA ILE A 362 -10.75 12.45 6.61
C ILE A 362 -10.64 11.64 5.31
N ASP A 363 -10.86 12.28 4.18
CA ASP A 363 -10.58 11.65 2.88
C ASP A 363 -9.08 11.33 2.75
N ALA A 364 -8.76 10.05 2.52
CA ALA A 364 -7.39 9.57 2.42
C ALA A 364 -6.55 10.31 1.37
N ARG A 365 -7.18 10.84 0.31
CA ARG A 365 -6.49 11.61 -0.74
C ARG A 365 -5.88 12.92 -0.26
N LYS A 366 -6.35 13.45 0.88
CA LYS A 366 -5.79 14.67 1.50
C LYS A 366 -4.52 14.40 2.32
N ILE A 367 -4.28 13.14 2.69
CA ILE A 367 -3.17 12.76 3.59
C ILE A 367 -2.16 11.78 2.96
N THR A 368 -2.31 11.43 1.67
CA THR A 368 -1.39 10.53 0.93
C THR A 368 -0.44 11.21 -0.05
#